data_9654f1cc8ace0e04f676f7406f1667cf
#
_entry.id   9654f1cc8ace0e04f676f7406f1667cf
#
_cell.length_a   1.000
_cell.length_b   1.000
_cell.length_c   1.000
_cell.angle_alpha   90.00
_cell.angle_beta   90.00
_cell.angle_gamma   90.00
#
_symmetry.space_group_name_H-M   'P 1'
#
loop_
_entity.id
_entity.type
_entity.pdbx_description
1 polymer ?
#
loop_
_entity_poly.entity_id
_entity_poly.type
_entity_poly.pdbx_seq_one_letter_code
_entity_poly.pdbx_strand_id
1 'polypeptide(L)'
;MMDLIKKHREIVMYLVFGVLTTLVGWAVYFAVLWAWKGIFSLPVDDTSSGMYIAGYTVAQVIQWIAAVLFAFFTNRKWVFTGADREIRMSVQLLKFSGGRVITFLIDYAVTLFVAMGAAALLPALTSVELIGREWNLCEIGAKVLAAVIVIVCNYVFSKIFVFKSKKQ
;
A
#
# COMPACT_ATOMS: atom_id res chain seq x y z
N MET A 1 -16.29 -24.63 -3.39
CA MET A 1 -15.17 -23.74 -3.11
C MET A 1 -14.41 -23.35 -4.39
N MET A 2 -13.99 -24.30 -5.24
CA MET A 2 -13.29 -24.01 -6.51
C MET A 2 -14.09 -23.13 -7.49
N ASP A 3 -15.40 -23.30 -7.60
CA ASP A 3 -16.23 -22.52 -8.52
C ASP A 3 -16.41 -21.07 -8.07
N LEU A 4 -16.43 -20.82 -6.77
CA LEU A 4 -16.44 -19.47 -6.20
C LEU A 4 -15.13 -18.74 -6.49
N ILE A 5 -13.99 -19.44 -6.38
CA ILE A 5 -12.66 -18.89 -6.69
C ILE A 5 -12.56 -18.57 -8.18
N LYS A 6 -13.08 -19.43 -9.06
CA LYS A 6 -13.12 -19.16 -10.51
C LYS A 6 -13.96 -17.95 -10.85
N LYS A 7 -15.14 -17.78 -10.21
CA LYS A 7 -16.05 -16.66 -10.41
C LYS A 7 -15.46 -15.33 -9.93
N HIS A 8 -14.65 -15.36 -8.85
CA HIS A 8 -14.03 -14.17 -8.25
C HIS A 8 -12.51 -14.13 -8.44
N ARG A 9 -11.99 -14.87 -9.42
CA ARG A 9 -10.54 -15.02 -9.66
C ARG A 9 -9.80 -13.68 -9.66
N GLU A 10 -10.36 -12.67 -10.30
CA GLU A 10 -9.75 -11.35 -10.42
C GLU A 10 -9.53 -10.69 -9.05
N ILE A 11 -10.54 -10.74 -8.17
CA ILE A 11 -10.47 -10.17 -6.82
C ILE A 11 -9.48 -10.97 -5.96
N VAL A 12 -9.55 -12.29 -6.00
CA VAL A 12 -8.64 -13.16 -5.23
C VAL A 12 -7.19 -12.92 -5.66
N MET A 13 -6.92 -12.90 -6.96
CA MET A 13 -5.58 -12.62 -7.48
C MET A 13 -5.10 -11.21 -7.12
N TYR A 14 -6.00 -10.22 -7.15
CA TYR A 14 -5.68 -8.86 -6.73
C TYR A 14 -5.23 -8.81 -5.26
N LEU A 15 -5.93 -9.50 -4.37
CA LEU A 15 -5.56 -9.58 -2.94
C LEU A 15 -4.23 -10.30 -2.72
N VAL A 16 -4.03 -11.44 -3.40
CA VAL A 16 -2.78 -12.20 -3.33
C VAL A 16 -1.59 -11.34 -3.78
N PHE A 17 -1.70 -10.69 -4.95
CA PHE A 17 -0.62 -9.82 -5.42
C PHE A 17 -0.50 -8.53 -4.60
N GLY A 18 -1.56 -8.09 -3.93
CA GLY A 18 -1.51 -7.01 -2.95
C GLY A 18 -0.61 -7.34 -1.77
N VAL A 19 -0.79 -8.54 -1.18
CA VAL A 19 0.09 -9.04 -0.10
C VAL A 19 1.54 -9.17 -0.59
N LEU A 20 1.75 -9.78 -1.75
CA LEU A 20 3.10 -9.91 -2.34
C LEU A 20 3.75 -8.56 -2.61
N THR A 21 2.99 -7.56 -3.04
CA THR A 21 3.48 -6.18 -3.23
C THR A 21 4.01 -5.60 -1.92
N THR A 22 3.30 -5.82 -0.82
CA THR A 22 3.73 -5.37 0.51
C THR A 22 5.03 -6.06 0.93
N LEU A 23 5.13 -7.38 0.73
CA LEU A 23 6.35 -8.12 1.05
C LEU A 23 7.55 -7.67 0.21
N VAL A 24 7.35 -7.43 -1.08
CA VAL A 24 8.39 -6.87 -1.97
C VAL A 24 8.80 -5.48 -1.51
N GLY A 25 7.84 -4.63 -1.15
CA GLY A 25 8.13 -3.30 -0.60
C GLY A 25 9.01 -3.40 0.65
N TRP A 26 8.65 -4.22 1.62
CA TRP A 26 9.44 -4.41 2.85
C TRP A 26 10.83 -4.95 2.55
N ALA A 27 10.96 -5.96 1.69
CA ALA A 27 12.25 -6.51 1.31
C ALA A 27 13.18 -5.44 0.71
N VAL A 28 12.65 -4.60 -0.19
CA VAL A 28 13.39 -3.50 -0.81
C VAL A 28 13.73 -2.43 0.24
N TYR A 29 12.79 -2.06 1.11
CA TYR A 29 13.03 -1.08 2.17
C TYR A 29 14.20 -1.50 3.07
N PHE A 30 14.14 -2.71 3.61
CA PHE A 30 15.19 -3.20 4.50
C PHE A 30 16.53 -3.37 3.78
N ALA A 31 16.53 -3.84 2.53
CA ALA A 31 17.76 -3.97 1.76
C ALA A 31 18.44 -2.61 1.51
N VAL A 32 17.68 -1.59 1.13
CA VAL A 32 18.20 -0.23 0.88
C VAL A 32 18.68 0.40 2.18
N LEU A 33 17.91 0.30 3.27
CA LEU A 33 18.27 0.90 4.55
C LEU A 33 19.51 0.21 5.15
N TRP A 34 19.60 -1.12 5.02
CA TRP A 34 20.79 -1.88 5.45
C TRP A 34 22.04 -1.50 4.66
N ALA A 35 21.91 -1.41 3.33
CA ALA A 35 23.01 -0.96 2.47
C ALA A 35 23.44 0.48 2.80
N TRP A 36 22.49 1.38 3.04
CA TRP A 36 22.77 2.75 3.46
C TRP A 36 23.55 2.81 4.78
N LYS A 37 23.08 2.09 5.81
CA LYS A 37 23.78 2.01 7.10
C LYS A 37 25.20 1.46 6.93
N GLY A 38 25.40 0.47 6.08
CA GLY A 38 26.74 -0.08 5.78
C GLY A 38 27.65 0.92 5.08
N ILE A 39 27.18 1.62 4.06
CA ILE A 39 27.96 2.61 3.29
C ILE A 39 28.42 3.77 4.18
N PHE A 40 27.53 4.26 5.05
CA PHE A 40 27.82 5.41 5.91
C PHE A 40 28.27 5.02 7.31
N SER A 41 28.57 3.72 7.55
CA SER A 41 29.03 3.19 8.84
C SER A 41 28.16 3.62 10.03
N LEU A 42 26.82 3.66 9.82
CA LEU A 42 25.88 4.04 10.87
C LEU A 42 25.67 2.88 11.86
N PRO A 43 25.61 3.14 13.16
CA PRO A 43 25.23 2.13 14.15
C PRO A 43 23.87 1.51 13.84
N VAL A 44 23.67 0.23 14.22
CA VAL A 44 22.42 -0.50 13.98
C VAL A 44 21.26 0.15 14.72
N ASP A 45 21.51 0.67 15.92
CA ASP A 45 20.58 1.34 16.82
C ASP A 45 20.36 2.83 16.50
N ASP A 46 21.15 3.40 15.55
CA ASP A 46 20.89 4.78 15.10
C ASP A 46 19.55 4.87 14.38
N THR A 47 18.64 5.64 14.95
CA THR A 47 17.29 5.92 14.41
C THR A 47 16.94 7.41 14.40
N SER A 48 17.89 8.29 14.75
CA SER A 48 17.64 9.71 14.94
C SER A 48 18.61 10.67 14.25
N SER A 49 19.77 10.19 13.81
CA SER A 49 20.74 11.03 13.12
C SER A 49 20.18 11.56 11.78
N GLY A 50 20.65 12.75 11.37
CA GLY A 50 20.26 13.30 10.06
C GLY A 50 20.61 12.36 8.89
N MET A 51 21.73 11.62 9.01
CA MET A 51 22.12 10.64 7.99
C MET A 51 21.18 9.42 7.97
N TYR A 52 20.71 8.96 9.14
CA TYR A 52 19.68 7.91 9.21
C TYR A 52 18.37 8.40 8.56
N ILE A 53 17.91 9.62 8.89
CA ILE A 53 16.66 10.18 8.33
C ILE A 53 16.75 10.27 6.81
N ALA A 54 17.89 10.68 6.26
CA ALA A 54 18.13 10.69 4.81
C ALA A 54 18.03 9.29 4.21
N GLY A 55 18.69 8.30 4.80
CA GLY A 55 18.64 6.90 4.38
C GLY A 55 17.24 6.29 4.46
N TYR A 56 16.53 6.58 5.55
CA TYR A 56 15.13 6.20 5.73
C TYR A 56 14.25 6.76 4.59
N THR A 57 14.40 8.06 4.29
CA THR A 57 13.63 8.71 3.22
C THR A 57 13.92 8.10 1.85
N VAL A 58 15.20 7.87 1.54
CA VAL A 58 15.62 7.20 0.29
C VAL A 58 15.04 5.79 0.21
N ALA A 59 15.12 5.01 1.30
CA ALA A 59 14.56 3.66 1.36
C ALA A 59 13.03 3.67 1.14
N GLN A 60 12.32 4.64 1.73
CA GLN A 60 10.86 4.78 1.54
C GLN A 60 10.49 5.10 0.09
N VAL A 61 11.22 5.98 -0.57
CA VAL A 61 10.96 6.34 -1.98
C VAL A 61 11.23 5.14 -2.90
N ILE A 62 12.37 4.48 -2.73
CA ILE A 62 12.75 3.32 -3.56
C ILE A 62 11.78 2.16 -3.35
N GLN A 63 11.41 1.86 -2.09
CA GLN A 63 10.42 0.82 -1.80
C GLN A 63 9.07 1.11 -2.47
N TRP A 64 8.62 2.38 -2.40
CA TRP A 64 7.34 2.78 -3.01
C TRP A 64 7.36 2.58 -4.52
N ILE A 65 8.44 3.02 -5.18
CA ILE A 65 8.63 2.80 -6.63
C ILE A 65 8.61 1.30 -6.95
N ALA A 66 9.38 0.49 -6.22
CA ALA A 66 9.44 -0.96 -6.44
C ALA A 66 8.08 -1.63 -6.23
N ALA A 67 7.36 -1.26 -5.17
CA ALA A 67 6.02 -1.76 -4.88
C ALA A 67 5.01 -1.40 -5.98
N VAL A 68 5.04 -0.14 -6.47
CA VAL A 68 4.16 0.31 -7.56
C VAL A 68 4.47 -0.43 -8.85
N LEU A 69 5.74 -0.58 -9.21
CA LEU A 69 6.14 -1.32 -10.42
C LEU A 69 5.74 -2.79 -10.32
N PHE A 70 6.05 -3.46 -9.21
CA PHE A 70 5.67 -4.85 -8.99
C PHE A 70 4.15 -5.03 -9.09
N ALA A 71 3.38 -4.18 -8.39
CA ALA A 71 1.92 -4.22 -8.45
C ALA A 71 1.38 -3.97 -9.86
N PHE A 72 1.96 -3.02 -10.61
CA PHE A 72 1.56 -2.75 -11.98
C PHE A 72 1.75 -3.96 -12.89
N PHE A 73 2.96 -4.56 -12.89
CA PHE A 73 3.27 -5.69 -13.75
C PHE A 73 2.45 -6.93 -13.41
N THR A 74 2.29 -7.22 -12.11
CA THR A 74 1.51 -8.38 -11.66
C THR A 74 0.02 -8.21 -11.96
N ASN A 75 -0.53 -7.03 -11.71
CA ASN A 75 -1.92 -6.72 -12.02
C ASN A 75 -2.17 -6.82 -13.54
N ARG A 76 -1.29 -6.25 -14.37
CA ARG A 76 -1.42 -6.30 -15.82
C ARG A 76 -1.30 -7.72 -16.38
N LYS A 77 -0.44 -8.55 -15.80
CA LYS A 77 -0.14 -9.89 -16.33
C LYS A 77 -1.12 -10.96 -15.81
N TRP A 78 -1.46 -10.94 -14.54
CA TRP A 78 -2.16 -12.04 -13.87
C TRP A 78 -3.53 -11.70 -13.29
N VAL A 79 -3.76 -10.44 -12.94
CA VAL A 79 -5.05 -10.02 -12.36
C VAL A 79 -6.01 -9.64 -13.48
N PHE A 80 -5.71 -8.58 -14.22
CA PHE A 80 -6.57 -8.02 -15.26
C PHE A 80 -6.21 -8.59 -16.64
N THR A 81 -6.45 -9.89 -16.82
CA THR A 81 -6.06 -10.62 -18.07
C THR A 81 -6.83 -10.16 -19.31
N GLY A 82 -8.03 -9.60 -19.14
CA GLY A 82 -8.86 -9.02 -20.22
C GLY A 82 -8.54 -7.56 -20.55
N ALA A 83 -7.48 -6.97 -19.97
CA ALA A 83 -7.13 -5.59 -20.21
C ALA A 83 -6.69 -5.33 -21.66
N ASP A 84 -7.08 -4.17 -22.18
CA ASP A 84 -6.65 -3.73 -23.51
C ASP A 84 -5.14 -3.56 -23.56
N ARG A 85 -4.49 -4.36 -24.41
CA ARG A 85 -3.03 -4.39 -24.61
C ARG A 85 -2.54 -3.39 -25.65
N GLU A 86 -3.43 -2.77 -26.41
CA GLU A 86 -3.08 -1.75 -27.44
C GLU A 86 -2.71 -0.41 -26.77
N ILE A 87 -3.21 -0.16 -25.55
CA ILE A 87 -2.83 1.04 -24.79
C ILE A 87 -1.36 0.94 -24.39
N ARG A 88 -0.59 1.99 -24.70
CA ARG A 88 0.84 2.06 -24.35
C ARG A 88 1.06 1.80 -22.86
N MET A 89 2.01 0.93 -22.56
CA MET A 89 2.31 0.52 -21.16
C MET A 89 2.68 1.71 -20.28
N SER A 90 3.39 2.71 -20.82
CA SER A 90 3.72 3.94 -20.09
C SER A 90 2.50 4.74 -19.64
N VAL A 91 1.47 4.82 -20.50
CA VAL A 91 0.20 5.49 -20.17
C VAL A 91 -0.56 4.72 -19.09
N GLN A 92 -0.58 3.39 -19.20
CA GLN A 92 -1.19 2.55 -18.16
C GLN A 92 -0.45 2.69 -16.81
N LEU A 93 0.90 2.69 -16.84
CA LEU A 93 1.72 2.85 -15.64
C LEU A 93 1.49 4.23 -14.99
N LEU A 94 1.45 5.30 -15.80
CA LEU A 94 1.18 6.65 -15.28
C LEU A 94 -0.20 6.74 -14.60
N LYS A 95 -1.24 6.20 -15.25
CA LYS A 95 -2.59 6.15 -14.65
C LYS A 95 -2.63 5.31 -13.39
N PHE A 96 -1.92 4.16 -13.38
CA PHE A 96 -1.84 3.29 -12.21
C PHE A 96 -1.15 4.00 -11.05
N SER A 97 0.01 4.64 -11.29
CA SER A 97 0.75 5.39 -10.28
C SER A 97 -0.05 6.59 -9.76
N GLY A 98 -0.73 7.33 -10.64
CA GLY A 98 -1.64 8.42 -10.25
C GLY A 98 -2.77 7.94 -9.34
N GLY A 99 -3.38 6.80 -9.66
CA GLY A 99 -4.38 6.15 -8.80
C GLY A 99 -3.82 5.82 -7.40
N ARG A 100 -2.55 5.37 -7.32
CA ARG A 100 -1.88 5.09 -6.04
C ARG A 100 -1.63 6.35 -5.21
N VAL A 101 -1.28 7.47 -5.85
CA VAL A 101 -1.15 8.76 -5.15
C VAL A 101 -2.51 9.22 -4.61
N ILE A 102 -3.58 9.12 -5.42
CA ILE A 102 -4.94 9.48 -4.97
C ILE A 102 -5.36 8.63 -3.76
N THR A 103 -5.16 7.31 -3.82
CA THR A 103 -5.54 6.44 -2.70
C THR A 103 -4.67 6.63 -1.46
N PHE A 104 -3.43 7.09 -1.61
CA PHE A 104 -2.60 7.54 -0.49
C PHE A 104 -3.20 8.78 0.21
N LEU A 105 -3.67 9.76 -0.57
CA LEU A 105 -4.36 10.92 0.00
C LEU A 105 -5.68 10.54 0.69
N ILE A 106 -6.43 9.58 0.13
CA ILE A 106 -7.64 9.03 0.76
C ILE A 106 -7.28 8.33 2.07
N ASP A 107 -6.23 7.48 2.10
CA ASP A 107 -5.76 6.82 3.32
C ASP A 107 -5.45 7.84 4.42
N TYR A 108 -4.69 8.87 4.06
CA TYR A 108 -4.32 9.93 4.98
C TYR A 108 -5.55 10.65 5.55
N ALA A 109 -6.46 11.10 4.69
CA ALA A 109 -7.66 11.82 5.09
C ALA A 109 -8.59 10.95 5.95
N VAL A 110 -8.87 9.73 5.51
CA VAL A 110 -9.76 8.81 6.25
C VAL A 110 -9.15 8.48 7.61
N THR A 111 -7.87 8.12 7.66
CA THR A 111 -7.20 7.83 8.93
C THR A 111 -7.30 9.00 9.89
N LEU A 112 -6.97 10.21 9.43
CA LEU A 112 -6.99 11.42 10.26
C LEU A 112 -8.40 11.73 10.79
N PHE A 113 -9.38 11.88 9.89
CA PHE A 113 -10.72 12.31 10.29
C PHE A 113 -11.47 11.24 11.09
N VAL A 114 -11.29 9.97 10.76
CA VAL A 114 -11.93 8.88 11.52
C VAL A 114 -11.28 8.73 12.90
N ALA A 115 -9.95 8.83 13.00
CA ALA A 115 -9.28 8.76 14.30
C ALA A 115 -9.70 9.92 15.20
N MET A 116 -9.74 11.15 14.69
CA MET A 116 -10.19 12.33 15.45
C MET A 116 -11.67 12.20 15.86
N GLY A 117 -12.55 11.79 14.95
CA GLY A 117 -13.96 11.60 15.25
C GLY A 117 -14.20 10.47 16.27
N ALA A 118 -13.49 9.35 16.11
CA ALA A 118 -13.57 8.24 17.07
C ALA A 118 -13.04 8.63 18.45
N ALA A 119 -11.92 9.36 18.52
CA ALA A 119 -11.36 9.85 19.78
C ALA A 119 -12.31 10.81 20.51
N ALA A 120 -13.02 11.67 19.76
CA ALA A 120 -14.01 12.57 20.32
C ALA A 120 -15.27 11.84 20.86
N LEU A 121 -15.70 10.78 20.15
CA LEU A 121 -16.90 10.02 20.53
C LEU A 121 -16.62 8.93 21.57
N LEU A 122 -15.41 8.38 21.56
CA LEU A 122 -15.01 7.22 22.37
C LEU A 122 -13.68 7.48 23.09
N PRO A 123 -13.59 8.51 23.97
CA PRO A 123 -12.34 8.90 24.61
C PRO A 123 -11.72 7.77 25.45
N ALA A 124 -12.51 6.85 25.97
CA ALA A 124 -12.01 5.69 26.71
C ALA A 124 -11.17 4.72 25.88
N LEU A 125 -11.26 4.77 24.53
CA LEU A 125 -10.51 3.93 23.62
C LEU A 125 -9.21 4.58 23.11
N THR A 126 -8.92 5.82 23.49
CA THR A 126 -7.69 6.54 23.06
C THR A 126 -6.44 6.06 23.81
N SER A 127 -6.60 5.49 25.02
CA SER A 127 -5.51 4.89 25.78
C SER A 127 -6.04 3.65 26.49
N VAL A 128 -5.78 2.48 25.91
CA VAL A 128 -6.17 1.18 26.47
C VAL A 128 -4.92 0.36 26.73
N GLU A 129 -4.72 -0.07 27.96
CA GLU A 129 -3.61 -0.93 28.33
C GLU A 129 -3.87 -2.38 27.87
N LEU A 130 -3.05 -2.86 26.92
CA LEU A 130 -3.06 -4.23 26.44
C LEU A 130 -1.63 -4.79 26.44
N ILE A 131 -1.44 -5.95 27.06
CA ILE A 131 -0.14 -6.65 27.11
C ILE A 131 0.99 -5.75 27.67
N GLY A 132 0.69 -4.96 28.72
CA GLY A 132 1.67 -4.07 29.35
C GLY A 132 2.10 -2.86 28.53
N ARG A 133 1.29 -2.46 27.52
CA ARG A 133 1.50 -1.25 26.69
C ARG A 133 0.19 -0.53 26.48
N GLU A 134 0.26 0.78 26.38
CA GLU A 134 -0.88 1.61 25.99
C GLU A 134 -1.07 1.59 24.47
N TRP A 135 -2.32 1.43 24.03
CA TRP A 135 -2.71 1.40 22.63
C TRP A 135 -3.86 2.39 22.38
N ASN A 136 -3.77 3.11 21.29
CA ASN A 136 -4.88 3.93 20.81
C ASN A 136 -5.75 3.12 19.84
N LEU A 137 -6.83 2.54 20.35
CA LEU A 137 -7.74 1.71 19.57
C LEU A 137 -8.52 2.53 18.52
N CYS A 138 -8.73 3.84 18.76
CA CYS A 138 -9.35 4.74 17.78
C CYS A 138 -8.46 4.90 16.54
N GLU A 139 -7.16 5.08 16.72
CA GLU A 139 -6.21 5.15 15.59
C GLU A 139 -6.10 3.82 14.84
N ILE A 140 -6.02 2.71 15.58
CA ILE A 140 -5.95 1.37 14.97
C ILE A 140 -7.20 1.09 14.16
N GLY A 141 -8.39 1.37 14.71
CA GLY A 141 -9.66 1.22 14.01
C GLY A 141 -9.76 2.09 12.76
N ALA A 142 -9.35 3.35 12.86
CA ALA A 142 -9.30 4.28 11.73
C ALA A 142 -8.37 3.76 10.62
N LYS A 143 -7.20 3.24 10.99
CA LYS A 143 -6.22 2.70 10.04
C LYS A 143 -6.72 1.43 9.34
N VAL A 144 -7.38 0.54 10.06
CA VAL A 144 -8.00 -0.66 9.47
C VAL A 144 -9.10 -0.27 8.48
N LEU A 145 -9.97 0.68 8.86
CA LEU A 145 -11.03 1.16 7.97
C LEU A 145 -10.45 1.82 6.70
N ALA A 146 -9.46 2.69 6.87
CA ALA A 146 -8.77 3.32 5.75
C ALA A 146 -8.14 2.28 4.82
N ALA A 147 -7.48 1.26 5.35
CA ALA A 147 -6.88 0.18 4.56
C ALA A 147 -7.92 -0.56 3.71
N VAL A 148 -9.09 -0.88 4.26
CA VAL A 148 -10.19 -1.51 3.52
C VAL A 148 -10.65 -0.60 2.38
N ILE A 149 -10.90 0.69 2.65
CA ILE A 149 -11.32 1.67 1.64
C ILE A 149 -10.27 1.77 0.53
N VAL A 150 -8.99 1.88 0.89
CA VAL A 150 -7.86 1.97 -0.07
C VAL A 150 -7.76 0.72 -0.95
N ILE A 151 -7.93 -0.48 -0.39
CA ILE A 151 -7.93 -1.73 -1.16
C ILE A 151 -9.05 -1.70 -2.21
N VAL A 152 -10.26 -1.34 -1.81
CA VAL A 152 -11.42 -1.24 -2.72
C VAL A 152 -11.18 -0.18 -3.79
N CYS A 153 -10.76 1.04 -3.41
CA CYS A 153 -10.47 2.12 -4.35
C CYS A 153 -9.36 1.74 -5.34
N ASN A 154 -8.28 1.13 -4.88
CA ASN A 154 -7.18 0.68 -5.73
C ASN A 154 -7.64 -0.39 -6.74
N TYR A 155 -8.50 -1.33 -6.33
CA TYR A 155 -9.08 -2.32 -7.23
C TYR A 155 -9.96 -1.65 -8.30
N VAL A 156 -10.87 -0.78 -7.88
CA VAL A 156 -11.81 -0.07 -8.77
C VAL A 156 -11.05 0.81 -9.76
N PHE A 157 -10.08 1.60 -9.28
CA PHE A 157 -9.26 2.45 -10.15
C PHE A 157 -8.46 1.62 -11.16
N SER A 158 -7.83 0.54 -10.71
CA SER A 158 -7.09 -0.34 -11.60
C SER A 158 -7.99 -0.94 -12.67
N LYS A 159 -9.16 -1.43 -12.30
CA LYS A 159 -10.11 -2.07 -13.22
C LYS A 159 -10.73 -1.10 -14.21
N ILE A 160 -11.18 0.07 -13.75
CA ILE A 160 -11.97 1.00 -14.56
C ILE A 160 -11.09 1.94 -15.38
N PHE A 161 -9.99 2.45 -14.80
CA PHE A 161 -9.21 3.52 -15.42
C PHE A 161 -7.91 3.03 -16.07
N VAL A 162 -7.33 1.95 -15.55
CA VAL A 162 -6.01 1.47 -16.01
C VAL A 162 -6.14 0.29 -16.94
N PHE A 163 -6.79 -0.76 -16.49
CA PHE A 163 -6.87 -2.06 -17.18
C PHE A 163 -8.26 -2.30 -17.78
N LYS A 164 -8.78 -1.33 -18.51
CA LYS A 164 -10.07 -1.48 -19.22
C LYS A 164 -10.03 -2.71 -20.09
N SER A 165 -11.10 -3.51 -20.04
CA SER A 165 -11.33 -4.57 -21.00
C SER A 165 -11.64 -3.97 -22.37
N LYS A 166 -11.15 -4.60 -23.43
CA LYS A 166 -11.55 -4.26 -24.81
C LYS A 166 -13.06 -4.52 -24.92
N LYS A 167 -13.84 -3.49 -25.28
CA LYS A 167 -15.26 -3.70 -25.61
C LYS A 167 -15.29 -4.63 -26.82
N GLN A 168 -15.93 -5.79 -26.64
CA GLN A 168 -16.33 -6.64 -27.76
C GLN A 168 -17.33 -5.93 -28.63
#